data_83db35eb595627a1a42d43e1d90fb1ed
#
_entry.id   83db35eb595627a1a42d43e1d90fb1ed
#
_cell.length_a   1.000
_cell.length_b   1.000
_cell.length_c   1.000
_cell.angle_alpha   90.00
_cell.angle_beta   90.00
_cell.angle_gamma   90.00
#
_symmetry.space_group_name_H-M   'P 1'
#
loop_
_entity.id
_entity.type
_entity.pdbx_description
1 polymer ?
#
loop_
_entity_poly.entity_id
_entity_poly.type
_entity_poly.pdbx_seq_one_letter_code
_entity_poly.pdbx_strand_id
1 'polypeptide(L)'
;MVARRIIWTTSAKLQLKEIFEYFNSRNKSKSYSLKLNRIIQIELKTLLLQSNIGKKTDTINVRGLLIENYFVFYEINQTDIVVLAVWDTRQNPENLKI
;
A
#
# COMPACT_ATOMS: atom_id res chain seq x y z
N MET A 1 15.87 -5.16 20.06
CA MET A 1 14.77 -4.74 19.18
C MET A 1 14.96 -5.33 17.79
N VAL A 2 13.99 -6.09 17.32
CA VAL A 2 14.07 -6.73 16.00
C VAL A 2 13.52 -5.76 14.95
N ALA A 3 14.31 -5.49 13.90
CA ALA A 3 13.86 -4.68 12.80
C ALA A 3 12.81 -5.44 12.00
N ARG A 4 11.67 -4.79 11.71
CA ARG A 4 10.62 -5.36 10.89
C ARG A 4 11.00 -5.29 9.41
N ARG A 5 10.39 -6.18 8.63
CA ARG A 5 10.53 -6.20 7.19
C ARG A 5 9.19 -5.86 6.56
N ILE A 6 9.23 -5.29 5.36
CA ILE A 6 8.01 -5.02 4.59
C ILE A 6 7.78 -6.20 3.66
N ILE A 7 6.60 -6.83 3.79
CA ILE A 7 6.22 -7.99 3.00
C ILE A 7 4.91 -7.66 2.29
N TRP A 8 4.82 -7.98 1.00
CA TRP A 8 3.61 -7.78 0.21
C TRP A 8 2.89 -9.11 0.01
N THR A 9 1.57 -9.12 0.24
CA THR A 9 0.76 -10.26 -0.14
C THR A 9 0.67 -10.35 -1.66
N THR A 10 0.37 -11.52 -2.17
CA THR A 10 0.14 -11.71 -3.61
C THR A 10 -0.97 -10.80 -4.11
N SER A 11 -2.05 -10.69 -3.35
CA SER A 11 -3.18 -9.82 -3.68
C SER A 11 -2.76 -8.36 -3.81
N ALA A 12 -1.99 -7.85 -2.84
CA ALA A 12 -1.52 -6.47 -2.87
C ALA A 12 -0.58 -6.21 -4.05
N LYS A 13 0.31 -7.17 -4.36
CA LYS A 13 1.19 -7.06 -5.52
C LYS A 13 0.40 -6.96 -6.82
N LEU A 14 -0.63 -7.79 -6.97
CA LEU A 14 -1.47 -7.78 -8.17
C LEU A 14 -2.24 -6.48 -8.30
N GLN A 15 -2.77 -5.95 -7.20
CA GLN A 15 -3.47 -4.68 -7.20
C GLN A 15 -2.56 -3.54 -7.65
N LEU A 16 -1.34 -3.50 -7.13
CA LEU A 16 -0.37 -2.48 -7.51
C LEU A 16 0.02 -2.61 -8.98
N LYS A 17 0.22 -3.83 -9.46
CA LYS A 17 0.52 -4.08 -10.86
C LYS A 17 -0.58 -3.58 -11.78
N GLU A 18 -1.84 -3.83 -11.42
CA GLU A 18 -3.00 -3.35 -12.19
C GLU A 18 -3.03 -1.83 -12.28
N ILE A 19 -2.71 -1.15 -11.18
CA ILE A 19 -2.63 0.30 -11.14
C ILE A 19 -1.56 0.79 -12.12
N PHE A 20 -0.37 0.19 -12.09
CA PHE A 20 0.73 0.58 -12.97
C PHE A 20 0.38 0.33 -14.43
N GLU A 21 -0.20 -0.82 -14.75
CA GLU A 21 -0.60 -1.15 -16.13
C GLU A 21 -1.65 -0.18 -16.65
N TYR A 22 -2.60 0.22 -15.81
CA TYR A 22 -3.62 1.19 -16.18
C TYR A 22 -2.97 2.52 -16.62
N PHE A 23 -2.06 3.05 -15.79
CA PHE A 23 -1.43 4.33 -16.10
C PHE A 23 -0.43 4.24 -17.23
N ASN A 24 0.30 3.14 -17.35
CA ASN A 24 1.21 2.94 -18.48
C ASN A 24 0.45 2.94 -19.80
N SER A 25 -0.68 2.28 -19.84
CA SER A 25 -1.54 2.21 -21.02
C SER A 25 -2.17 3.57 -21.33
N ARG A 26 -2.74 4.21 -20.31
CA ARG A 26 -3.42 5.50 -20.48
C ARG A 26 -2.47 6.59 -20.94
N ASN A 27 -1.28 6.65 -20.35
CA ASN A 27 -0.30 7.71 -20.61
C ASN A 27 0.68 7.32 -21.72
N LYS A 28 0.63 6.09 -22.19
CA LYS A 28 1.60 5.52 -23.16
C LYS A 28 3.05 5.76 -22.73
N SER A 29 3.27 5.69 -21.41
CA SER A 29 4.56 5.95 -20.79
C SER A 29 4.57 5.32 -19.41
N LYS A 30 5.75 4.92 -18.93
CA LYS A 30 5.95 4.38 -17.58
C LYS A 30 6.32 5.45 -16.56
N SER A 31 6.42 6.72 -16.98
CA SER A 31 6.91 7.80 -16.11
C SER A 31 6.10 7.95 -14.83
N TYR A 32 4.77 7.97 -14.94
CA TYR A 32 3.91 8.13 -13.78
C TYR A 32 4.00 6.92 -12.85
N SER A 33 3.98 5.70 -13.40
CA SER A 33 4.07 4.49 -12.60
C SER A 33 5.38 4.39 -11.83
N LEU A 34 6.48 4.77 -12.45
CA LEU A 34 7.79 4.80 -11.79
C LEU A 34 7.81 5.80 -10.66
N LYS A 35 7.24 6.99 -10.87
CA LYS A 35 7.15 8.02 -9.84
C LYS A 35 6.28 7.55 -8.69
N LEU A 36 5.10 6.99 -8.98
CA LEU A 36 4.19 6.50 -7.97
C LEU A 36 4.82 5.38 -7.16
N ASN A 37 5.50 4.44 -7.82
CA ASN A 37 6.19 3.36 -7.13
C ASN A 37 7.24 3.90 -6.15
N ARG A 38 8.01 4.90 -6.58
CA ARG A 38 9.02 5.51 -5.71
C ARG A 38 8.38 6.12 -4.47
N ILE A 39 7.28 6.85 -4.64
CA ILE A 39 6.56 7.48 -3.53
C ILE A 39 6.06 6.40 -2.57
N ILE A 40 5.43 5.35 -3.09
CA ILE A 40 4.92 4.25 -2.27
C ILE A 40 6.05 3.59 -1.47
N GLN A 41 7.17 3.30 -2.11
CA GLN A 41 8.28 2.64 -1.43
C GLN A 41 8.88 3.51 -0.32
N ILE A 42 9.00 4.82 -0.56
CA ILE A 42 9.51 5.75 0.46
C ILE A 42 8.57 5.80 1.65
N GLU A 43 7.25 5.93 1.40
CA GLU A 43 6.26 6.00 2.46
C GLU A 43 6.22 4.70 3.27
N LEU A 44 6.32 3.55 2.61
CA LEU A 44 6.34 2.27 3.30
C LEU A 44 7.57 2.11 4.19
N LYS A 45 8.73 2.61 3.76
CA LYS A 45 9.94 2.57 4.59
C LYS A 45 9.78 3.36 5.88
N THR A 46 8.97 4.43 5.84
CA THR A 46 8.67 5.20 7.05
C THR A 46 8.00 4.34 8.12
N LEU A 47 7.21 3.34 7.69
CA LEU A 47 6.53 2.43 8.62
C LEU A 47 7.51 1.58 9.43
N LEU A 48 8.72 1.38 8.94
CA LEU A 48 9.75 0.63 9.69
C LEU A 48 10.17 1.38 10.95
N LEU A 49 10.06 2.71 10.93
CA LEU A 49 10.41 3.57 12.06
C LEU A 49 9.17 3.97 12.87
N GLN A 50 8.04 4.16 12.20
CA GLN A 50 6.80 4.64 12.80
C GLN A 50 5.62 3.84 12.29
N SER A 51 5.50 2.59 12.75
CA SER A 51 4.49 1.67 12.24
C SER A 51 3.05 2.11 12.54
N ASN A 52 2.84 3.00 13.49
CA ASN A 52 1.52 3.43 13.92
C ASN A 52 1.01 4.71 13.23
N ILE A 53 1.67 5.20 12.19
CA ILE A 53 1.26 6.45 11.53
C ILE A 53 -0.01 6.31 10.70
N GLY A 54 -0.35 5.10 10.25
CA GLY A 54 -1.58 4.87 9.51
C GLY A 54 -2.81 4.94 10.41
N LYS A 55 -3.97 5.16 9.81
CA LYS A 55 -5.24 5.16 10.54
C LYS A 55 -5.63 3.77 10.96
N LYS A 56 -6.17 3.64 12.17
CA LYS A 56 -6.73 2.38 12.65
C LYS A 56 -7.93 1.97 11.79
N THR A 57 -8.08 0.67 11.62
CA THR A 57 -9.24 0.07 10.98
C THR A 57 -10.03 -0.73 12.02
N ASP A 58 -11.14 -1.33 11.59
CA ASP A 58 -11.94 -2.21 12.46
C ASP A 58 -11.22 -3.53 12.74
N THR A 59 -10.20 -3.85 11.97
CA THR A 59 -9.42 -5.07 12.16
C THR A 59 -8.22 -4.78 13.05
N ILE A 60 -8.04 -5.57 14.09
CA ILE A 60 -6.93 -5.40 15.02
C ILE A 60 -5.59 -5.50 14.29
N ASN A 61 -4.64 -4.63 14.66
CA ASN A 61 -3.30 -4.55 14.09
C ASN A 61 -3.24 -4.18 12.60
N VAL A 62 -4.37 -3.83 12.00
CA VAL A 62 -4.43 -3.39 10.60
C VAL A 62 -4.65 -1.88 10.56
N ARG A 63 -3.82 -1.19 9.78
CA ARG A 63 -3.92 0.25 9.58
C ARG A 63 -3.94 0.59 8.10
N GLY A 64 -4.44 1.76 7.77
CA GLY A 64 -4.45 2.28 6.40
C GLY A 64 -3.63 3.55 6.30
N LEU A 65 -2.68 3.58 5.39
CA LEU A 65 -1.85 4.75 5.12
C LEU A 65 -2.24 5.35 3.77
N LEU A 66 -2.61 6.62 3.78
CA LEU A 66 -2.95 7.33 2.54
C LEU A 66 -1.67 7.76 1.84
N ILE A 67 -1.45 7.23 0.65
CA ILE A 67 -0.31 7.58 -0.20
C ILE A 67 -0.89 8.04 -1.54
N GLU A 68 -0.76 9.33 -1.87
CA GLU A 68 -1.40 9.93 -3.03
C GLU A 68 -2.92 9.66 -2.99
N ASN A 69 -3.50 9.04 -4.00
CA ASN A 69 -4.92 8.73 -4.05
C ASN A 69 -5.23 7.29 -3.61
N TYR A 70 -4.30 6.65 -2.92
CA TYR A 70 -4.43 5.24 -2.57
C TYR A 70 -4.32 5.04 -1.08
N PHE A 71 -5.21 4.21 -0.52
CA PHE A 71 -5.01 3.66 0.81
C PHE A 71 -4.22 2.36 0.68
N VAL A 72 -3.12 2.29 1.42
CA VAL A 72 -2.32 1.09 1.53
C VAL A 72 -2.62 0.50 2.91
N PHE A 73 -3.29 -0.64 2.91
CA PHE A 73 -3.63 -1.34 4.17
C PHE A 73 -2.51 -2.29 4.54
N TYR A 74 -2.09 -2.22 5.78
CA TYR A 74 -1.00 -3.04 6.27
C TYR A 74 -1.30 -3.59 7.66
N GLU A 75 -0.76 -4.77 7.93
CA GLU A 75 -0.85 -5.40 9.23
C GLU A 75 0.50 -5.33 9.92
N ILE A 76 0.49 -4.98 11.21
CA ILE A 76 1.70 -4.89 12.02
C ILE A 76 1.80 -6.16 12.86
N ASN A 77 2.91 -6.90 12.73
CA ASN A 77 3.21 -7.98 13.64
C ASN A 77 4.64 -7.82 14.17
N GLN A 78 5.13 -8.79 14.96
CA GLN A 78 6.41 -8.66 15.62
C GLN A 78 7.59 -8.57 14.66
N THR A 79 7.49 -9.23 13.51
CA THR A 79 8.61 -9.36 12.57
C THR A 79 8.39 -8.61 11.26
N ASP A 80 7.15 -8.30 10.92
CA ASP A 80 6.83 -7.81 9.59
C ASP A 80 5.79 -6.69 9.61
N ILE A 81 5.86 -5.85 8.58
CA ILE A 81 4.76 -4.99 8.14
C ILE A 81 4.24 -5.65 6.86
N VAL A 82 3.05 -6.20 6.90
CA VAL A 82 2.49 -6.95 5.78
C VAL A 82 1.51 -6.06 5.01
N VAL A 83 1.83 -5.74 3.77
CA VAL A 83 0.94 -4.94 2.92
C VAL A 83 -0.16 -5.86 2.39
N LEU A 84 -1.39 -5.59 2.81
CA LEU A 84 -2.55 -6.42 2.54
C LEU A 84 -3.30 -6.03 1.28
N ALA A 85 -3.42 -4.72 1.03
CA ALA A 85 -4.20 -4.21 -0.09
C ALA A 85 -3.78 -2.79 -0.46
N VAL A 86 -3.94 -2.45 -1.73
CA VAL A 86 -3.78 -1.10 -2.25
C VAL A 86 -5.13 -0.71 -2.86
N TRP A 87 -5.77 0.30 -2.30
CA TRP A 87 -7.13 0.69 -2.66
C TRP A 87 -7.18 2.11 -3.21
N ASP A 88 -7.76 2.27 -4.39
CA ASP A 88 -7.99 3.59 -4.98
C ASP A 88 -9.15 4.26 -4.23
N THR A 89 -8.89 5.42 -3.61
CA THR A 89 -9.89 6.13 -2.82
C THR A 89 -11.09 6.62 -3.64
N ARG A 90 -10.97 6.62 -4.97
CA ARG A 90 -12.04 7.04 -5.86
C ARG A 90 -13.02 5.92 -6.19
N GLN A 91 -12.70 4.68 -5.80
CA GLN A 91 -13.58 3.54 -6.01
C GLN A 91 -14.54 3.37 -4.84
N ASN A 92 -15.65 2.65 -5.11
CA ASN A 92 -16.68 2.42 -4.12
C ASN A 92 -16.11 1.58 -2.96
N PRO A 93 -16.17 2.08 -1.71
CA PRO A 93 -15.68 1.33 -0.55
C PRO A 93 -16.33 -0.04 -0.35
N GLU A 94 -17.53 -0.25 -0.85
CA GLU A 94 -18.22 -1.53 -0.76
C GLU A 94 -17.48 -2.64 -1.50
N ASN A 95 -16.62 -2.28 -2.46
CA ASN A 95 -15.83 -3.25 -3.21
C ASN A 95 -14.50 -3.56 -2.56
N LEU A 96 -14.18 -2.89 -1.46
CA LEU A 96 -12.91 -3.09 -0.77
C LEU A 96 -12.91 -4.43 -0.03
N LYS A 97 -11.92 -5.26 -0.35
CA LYS A 97 -11.71 -6.56 0.31
C LYS A 97 -10.36 -6.56 0.98
N ILE A 98 -10.39 -6.69 2.27
CA ILE A 98 -9.17 -6.77 3.09
C ILE A 98 -9.15 -8.13 3.78
#